data_76511b0345bf37c3455952d1f55a8352
#
_entry.id   76511b0345bf37c3455952d1f55a8352
#
_cell.length_a   1.000
_cell.length_b   1.000
_cell.length_c   1.000
_cell.angle_alpha   90.00
_cell.angle_beta   90.00
_cell.angle_gamma   90.00
#
_symmetry.space_group_name_H-M   'P 1'
#
loop_
_entity.id
_entity.type
_entity.pdbx_description
1 polymer ?
#
loop_
_entity_poly.entity_id
_entity_poly.type
_entity_poly.pdbx_seq_one_letter_code
_entity_poly.pdbx_strand_id
1 'polypeptide(L)'
;ENNEEFLEFKKKCSEIGTTEESIANATKIGFKTDLIAINPLDEKIEVPVYFANFVLMDYGLGAVFGCPAHDQRDLDFAHKYNLKFKTVVAPKKNDSYFNIKNEAYTDSGYMINSSFLNGVKSPEESIIKAINHLEKKKLGEKKINFRLKDWGVSRQRYWGCPIPIMYDENNKVQKVPKEMLPIELPRINKLEPTGNPLDKVSDWKYITINGKKYTRETDTLDTFVDSSWYYLRFCSPKNKEYGFNYEDINYWMPVD
;
A
#
# COMPACT_ATOMS: atom_id res chain seq x y z
N GLU A 1 18.64 7.56 24.68
CA GLU A 1 18.24 8.91 24.19
C GLU A 1 19.44 9.88 24.06
N ASN A 2 20.58 9.60 24.68
CA ASN A 2 21.78 10.49 24.69
C ASN A 2 22.97 9.91 23.92
N ASN A 3 22.76 9.08 22.90
CA ASN A 3 23.86 8.57 22.07
C ASN A 3 24.12 9.58 20.93
N GLU A 4 25.27 10.23 20.95
CA GLU A 4 25.68 11.26 19.98
C GLU A 4 25.73 10.71 18.54
N GLU A 5 26.21 9.49 18.35
CA GLU A 5 26.27 8.84 17.03
C GLU A 5 24.87 8.59 16.47
N PHE A 6 23.91 8.19 17.33
CA PHE A 6 22.51 8.02 16.92
C PHE A 6 21.86 9.35 16.56
N LEU A 7 22.13 10.42 17.29
CA LEU A 7 21.61 11.75 16.99
C LEU A 7 22.16 12.28 15.65
N GLU A 8 23.43 12.04 15.38
CA GLU A 8 24.03 12.38 14.09
C GLU A 8 23.41 11.55 12.94
N PHE A 9 23.21 10.25 13.14
CA PHE A 9 22.52 9.39 12.19
C PHE A 9 21.09 9.90 11.91
N LYS A 10 20.33 10.23 12.96
CA LYS A 10 18.97 10.78 12.84
C LYS A 10 18.96 12.09 12.05
N LYS A 11 19.92 12.97 12.28
CA LYS A 11 20.08 14.22 11.52
C LYS A 11 20.34 13.94 10.05
N LYS A 12 21.27 13.04 9.71
CA LYS A 12 21.55 12.64 8.34
C LYS A 12 20.31 12.05 7.64
N CYS A 13 19.51 11.25 8.34
CA CYS A 13 18.26 10.72 7.80
C CYS A 13 17.22 11.83 7.51
N SER A 14 17.15 12.88 8.34
CA SER A 14 16.20 13.98 8.13
C SER A 14 16.59 14.90 6.96
N GLU A 15 17.83 14.89 6.52
CA GLU A 15 18.35 15.63 5.36
C GLU A 15 18.04 14.89 4.03
N ILE A 16 17.72 13.60 4.08
CA ILE A 16 17.29 12.81 2.94
C ILE A 16 15.81 13.08 2.71
N GLY A 17 15.41 13.42 1.48
CA GLY A 17 14.00 13.69 1.15
C GLY A 17 13.10 12.50 1.52
N THR A 18 11.81 12.79 1.80
CA THR A 18 10.83 11.79 2.25
C THR A 18 10.15 11.02 1.11
N THR A 19 10.45 11.33 -0.16
CA THR A 19 9.88 10.62 -1.31
C THR A 19 10.56 9.26 -1.51
N GLU A 20 9.81 8.28 -1.99
CA GLU A 20 10.34 6.94 -2.32
C GLU A 20 11.57 7.03 -3.26
N GLU A 21 11.54 7.95 -4.22
CA GLU A 21 12.62 8.18 -5.18
C GLU A 21 13.87 8.76 -4.51
N SER A 22 13.72 9.72 -3.60
CA SER A 22 14.84 10.30 -2.84
C SER A 22 15.51 9.24 -1.97
N ILE A 23 14.72 8.37 -1.33
CA ILE A 23 15.20 7.29 -0.47
C ILE A 23 15.88 6.20 -1.32
N ALA A 24 15.33 5.88 -2.49
CA ALA A 24 15.92 4.89 -3.40
C ALA A 24 17.29 5.30 -3.90
N ASN A 25 17.49 6.59 -4.23
CA ASN A 25 18.72 7.13 -4.78
C ASN A 25 19.75 7.53 -3.71
N ALA A 26 19.35 7.66 -2.44
CA ALA A 26 20.25 8.03 -1.36
C ALA A 26 21.25 6.93 -1.03
N THR A 27 22.45 7.33 -0.60
CA THR A 27 23.43 6.42 -0.03
C THR A 27 22.83 5.68 1.16
N LYS A 28 22.89 4.34 1.15
CA LYS A 28 22.39 3.52 2.26
C LYS A 28 23.25 3.75 3.49
N ILE A 29 22.63 4.27 4.55
CA ILE A 29 23.28 4.50 5.86
C ILE A 29 22.49 3.79 6.95
N GLY A 30 23.17 3.38 8.00
CA GLY A 30 22.56 2.72 9.15
C GLY A 30 23.31 2.97 10.43
N PHE A 31 22.61 2.82 11.54
CA PHE A 31 23.15 2.83 12.88
C PHE A 31 23.00 1.43 13.49
N LYS A 32 24.11 0.83 13.90
CA LYS A 32 24.13 -0.48 14.56
C LYS A 32 23.65 -0.34 16.00
N THR A 33 22.70 -1.18 16.40
CA THR A 33 22.26 -1.27 17.79
C THR A 33 23.05 -2.35 18.54
N ASP A 34 22.89 -2.40 19.86
CA ASP A 34 23.42 -3.50 20.70
C ASP A 34 22.49 -4.74 20.67
N LEU A 35 21.40 -4.70 19.92
CA LEU A 35 20.43 -5.79 19.84
C LEU A 35 20.87 -6.83 18.81
N ILE A 36 20.55 -8.08 19.11
CA ILE A 36 20.70 -9.23 18.21
C ILE A 36 19.33 -9.86 18.05
N ALA A 37 18.94 -10.15 16.82
CA ALA A 37 17.73 -10.91 16.51
C ALA A 37 18.08 -12.35 16.17
N ILE A 38 17.28 -13.29 16.68
CA ILE A 38 17.39 -14.72 16.38
C ILE A 38 16.51 -15.03 15.18
N ASN A 39 17.06 -15.72 14.18
CA ASN A 39 16.29 -16.10 12.99
C ASN A 39 15.16 -17.08 13.36
N PRO A 40 13.89 -16.75 13.12
CA PRO A 40 12.77 -17.60 13.52
C PRO A 40 12.68 -18.93 12.73
N LEU A 41 13.37 -19.03 11.58
CA LEU A 41 13.43 -20.23 10.77
C LEU A 41 14.62 -21.14 11.12
N ASP A 42 15.68 -20.57 11.74
CA ASP A 42 16.85 -21.30 12.23
C ASP A 42 17.44 -20.58 13.46
N GLU A 43 17.07 -21.05 14.64
CA GLU A 43 17.44 -20.44 15.93
C GLU A 43 18.95 -20.39 16.21
N LYS A 44 19.76 -21.04 15.38
CA LYS A 44 21.24 -20.99 15.47
C LYS A 44 21.82 -19.77 14.76
N ILE A 45 20.99 -19.05 13.99
CA ILE A 45 21.42 -17.89 13.23
C ILE A 45 21.04 -16.63 14.01
N GLU A 46 22.04 -15.89 14.43
CA GLU A 46 21.93 -14.58 15.04
C GLU A 46 22.27 -13.49 14.01
N VAL A 47 21.48 -12.44 13.97
CA VAL A 47 21.68 -11.31 13.07
C VAL A 47 21.67 -9.99 13.83
N PRO A 48 22.54 -9.03 13.49
CA PRO A 48 22.57 -7.72 14.12
C PRO A 48 21.35 -6.88 13.71
N VAL A 49 20.90 -6.05 14.62
CA VAL A 49 19.79 -5.11 14.38
C VAL A 49 20.34 -3.73 14.08
N TYR A 50 19.87 -3.13 12.97
CA TYR A 50 20.23 -1.79 12.52
C TYR A 50 19.02 -0.90 12.38
N PHE A 51 19.16 0.39 12.66
CA PHE A 51 18.33 1.40 12.04
C PHE A 51 18.92 1.73 10.67
N ALA A 52 18.12 1.78 9.63
CA ALA A 52 18.57 2.07 8.27
C ALA A 52 17.65 3.08 7.59
N ASN A 53 18.22 4.01 6.81
CA ASN A 53 17.49 5.11 6.19
C ASN A 53 16.53 4.67 5.06
N PHE A 54 16.63 3.45 4.60
CA PHE A 54 15.78 2.91 3.51
C PHE A 54 14.70 1.92 4.00
N VAL A 55 14.64 1.66 5.31
CA VAL A 55 13.57 0.87 5.93
C VAL A 55 12.45 1.82 6.36
N LEU A 56 11.33 1.78 5.63
CA LEU A 56 10.18 2.66 5.87
C LEU A 56 9.30 2.10 7.00
N MET A 57 8.74 3.01 7.82
CA MET A 57 7.85 2.64 8.94
C MET A 57 6.56 1.97 8.47
N ASP A 58 6.09 2.28 7.25
CA ASP A 58 4.88 1.72 6.66
C ASP A 58 5.09 0.30 6.11
N TYR A 59 6.34 -0.18 6.11
CA TYR A 59 6.65 -1.51 5.63
C TYR A 59 6.52 -2.54 6.76
N GLY A 60 5.45 -3.29 6.73
CA GLY A 60 5.14 -4.27 7.79
C GLY A 60 4.85 -3.58 9.12
N LEU A 61 5.63 -3.89 10.12
CA LEU A 61 5.56 -3.30 11.46
C LEU A 61 6.74 -2.33 11.73
N GLY A 62 7.42 -1.85 10.68
CA GLY A 62 8.59 -0.99 10.80
C GLY A 62 9.90 -1.74 11.07
N ALA A 63 9.85 -3.07 11.13
CA ALA A 63 11.01 -3.94 11.18
C ALA A 63 10.96 -4.96 10.06
N VAL A 64 12.05 -5.09 9.30
CA VAL A 64 12.16 -6.02 8.18
C VAL A 64 13.37 -6.92 8.34
N PHE A 65 13.29 -8.13 7.81
CA PHE A 65 14.40 -9.05 7.75
C PHE A 65 15.21 -8.77 6.47
N GLY A 66 16.48 -8.38 6.62
CA GLY A 66 17.34 -8.11 5.47
C GLY A 66 17.64 -9.39 4.68
N CYS A 67 17.64 -9.31 3.36
CA CYS A 67 17.94 -10.42 2.47
C CYS A 67 18.99 -10.03 1.40
N PRO A 68 20.26 -9.76 1.77
CA PRO A 68 21.24 -9.16 0.88
C PRO A 68 21.49 -9.90 -0.42
N ALA A 69 21.43 -11.22 -0.44
CA ALA A 69 21.64 -11.98 -1.66
C ALA A 69 20.50 -11.82 -2.70
N HIS A 70 19.32 -11.27 -2.28
CA HIS A 70 18.09 -11.23 -3.09
C HIS A 70 17.38 -9.87 -3.08
N ASP A 71 17.98 -8.85 -2.47
CA ASP A 71 17.59 -7.44 -2.58
C ASP A 71 18.86 -6.59 -2.72
N GLN A 72 18.96 -5.81 -3.80
CA GLN A 72 20.16 -5.03 -4.09
C GLN A 72 20.44 -3.96 -3.03
N ARG A 73 19.41 -3.37 -2.44
CA ARG A 73 19.57 -2.35 -1.38
C ARG A 73 20.19 -2.96 -0.11
N ASP A 74 19.74 -4.16 0.24
CA ASP A 74 20.26 -4.92 1.36
C ASP A 74 21.69 -5.40 1.06
N LEU A 75 22.00 -5.77 -0.19
CA LEU A 75 23.35 -6.17 -0.60
C LEU A 75 24.34 -5.02 -0.51
N ASP A 76 23.97 -3.84 -1.01
CA ASP A 76 24.78 -2.62 -0.94
C ASP A 76 25.06 -2.23 0.53
N PHE A 77 24.02 -2.36 1.36
CA PHE A 77 24.13 -2.13 2.80
C PHE A 77 25.06 -3.16 3.48
N ALA A 78 24.90 -4.43 3.15
CA ALA A 78 25.72 -5.51 3.70
C ALA A 78 27.21 -5.32 3.32
N HIS A 79 27.49 -4.95 2.08
CA HIS A 79 28.85 -4.62 1.63
C HIS A 79 29.44 -3.44 2.39
N LYS A 80 28.67 -2.36 2.52
CA LYS A 80 29.12 -1.15 3.22
C LYS A 80 29.49 -1.40 4.68
N TYR A 81 28.72 -2.24 5.37
CA TYR A 81 28.90 -2.54 6.79
C TYR A 81 29.63 -3.88 7.04
N ASN A 82 30.22 -4.49 6.01
CA ASN A 82 30.90 -5.79 6.08
C ASN A 82 30.06 -6.89 6.76
N LEU A 83 28.76 -6.91 6.48
CA LEU A 83 27.84 -7.90 7.03
C LEU A 83 27.97 -9.22 6.24
N LYS A 84 27.93 -10.32 6.96
CA LYS A 84 27.86 -11.65 6.33
C LYS A 84 26.45 -11.89 5.79
N PHE A 85 26.35 -12.46 4.60
CA PHE A 85 25.10 -12.87 4.00
C PHE A 85 25.21 -14.24 3.34
N LYS A 86 24.09 -14.81 2.96
CA LYS A 86 24.00 -16.18 2.43
C LYS A 86 23.07 -16.21 1.24
N THR A 87 23.51 -16.81 0.15
CA THR A 87 22.67 -17.05 -1.01
C THR A 87 21.67 -18.16 -0.70
N VAL A 88 20.37 -17.87 -0.81
CA VAL A 88 19.28 -18.79 -0.42
C VAL A 88 18.33 -19.12 -1.56
N VAL A 89 18.45 -18.47 -2.72
CA VAL A 89 17.73 -18.81 -3.95
C VAL A 89 18.71 -18.96 -5.10
N ALA A 90 18.57 -20.01 -5.87
CA ALA A 90 19.35 -20.26 -7.08
C ALA A 90 18.44 -20.51 -8.29
N PRO A 91 18.88 -20.18 -9.53
CA PRO A 91 18.08 -20.37 -10.74
C PRO A 91 17.75 -21.84 -11.02
N LYS A 92 18.59 -22.77 -10.57
CA LYS A 92 18.42 -24.21 -10.78
C LYS A 92 18.24 -24.96 -9.47
N LYS A 93 17.42 -25.99 -9.52
CA LYS A 93 17.18 -26.85 -8.36
C LYS A 93 18.48 -27.54 -7.91
N ASN A 94 18.75 -27.53 -6.61
CA ASN A 94 19.93 -28.13 -5.97
C ASN A 94 21.29 -27.55 -6.42
N ASP A 95 21.32 -26.33 -6.91
CA ASP A 95 22.57 -25.64 -7.30
C ASP A 95 23.24 -25.05 -6.05
N SER A 96 23.91 -25.88 -5.28
CA SER A 96 24.62 -25.46 -4.05
C SER A 96 25.88 -24.61 -4.32
N TYR A 97 26.32 -24.53 -5.54
CA TYR A 97 27.50 -23.73 -5.94
C TYR A 97 27.13 -22.30 -6.36
N PHE A 98 25.86 -22.04 -6.63
CA PHE A 98 25.40 -20.69 -6.94
C PHE A 98 25.62 -19.77 -5.75
N ASN A 99 26.37 -18.70 -5.97
CA ASN A 99 26.73 -17.76 -4.94
C ASN A 99 26.70 -16.31 -5.45
N ILE A 100 26.07 -15.43 -4.70
CA ILE A 100 25.96 -14.01 -4.99
C ILE A 100 27.19 -13.29 -4.44
N LYS A 101 27.70 -12.32 -5.23
CA LYS A 101 28.83 -11.46 -4.83
C LYS A 101 28.45 -9.98 -4.89
N ASN A 102 28.28 -9.42 -6.06
CA ASN A 102 28.12 -7.96 -6.27
C ASN A 102 26.73 -7.56 -6.79
N GLU A 103 25.96 -8.49 -7.31
CA GLU A 103 24.63 -8.26 -7.86
C GLU A 103 23.65 -9.25 -7.25
N ALA A 104 22.55 -8.74 -6.70
CA ALA A 104 21.52 -9.55 -6.06
C ALA A 104 20.72 -10.34 -7.10
N TYR A 105 20.42 -11.60 -6.80
CA TYR A 105 19.55 -12.42 -7.64
C TYR A 105 18.09 -12.23 -7.20
N THR A 106 17.29 -11.56 -8.02
CA THR A 106 15.92 -11.16 -7.72
C THR A 106 14.84 -11.98 -8.43
N ASP A 107 15.24 -12.88 -9.32
CA ASP A 107 14.33 -13.71 -10.08
C ASP A 107 13.82 -14.91 -9.28
N SER A 108 12.78 -15.57 -9.79
CA SER A 108 12.29 -16.83 -9.25
C SER A 108 13.32 -17.96 -9.39
N GLY A 109 13.25 -18.94 -8.49
CA GLY A 109 14.21 -20.04 -8.51
C GLY A 109 13.86 -21.11 -7.49
N TYR A 110 14.89 -21.74 -6.94
CA TYR A 110 14.76 -22.80 -5.95
C TYR A 110 15.56 -22.47 -4.70
N MET A 111 14.96 -22.75 -3.55
CA MET A 111 15.60 -22.55 -2.27
C MET A 111 16.84 -23.42 -2.11
N ILE A 112 17.95 -22.81 -1.70
CA ILE A 112 19.20 -23.50 -1.31
C ILE A 112 19.66 -22.98 0.06
N ASN A 113 20.52 -23.69 0.73
CA ASN A 113 21.09 -23.26 2.01
C ASN A 113 20.03 -22.86 3.08
N SER A 114 18.83 -23.36 3.00
CA SER A 114 17.64 -22.92 3.75
C SER A 114 16.96 -24.05 4.52
N SER A 115 17.72 -25.04 4.98
CA SER A 115 17.25 -26.13 5.83
C SER A 115 16.02 -26.83 5.22
N PHE A 116 14.88 -26.82 5.91
CA PHE A 116 13.63 -27.49 5.48
C PHE A 116 13.00 -26.90 4.20
N LEU A 117 13.46 -25.74 3.73
CA LEU A 117 13.03 -25.12 2.49
C LEU A 117 13.89 -25.52 1.27
N ASN A 118 15.00 -26.22 1.45
CA ASN A 118 15.87 -26.61 0.34
C ASN A 118 15.11 -27.36 -0.77
N GLY A 119 15.36 -26.95 -2.03
CA GLY A 119 14.73 -27.52 -3.22
C GLY A 119 13.27 -27.10 -3.46
N VAL A 120 12.71 -26.23 -2.61
CA VAL A 120 11.37 -25.67 -2.77
C VAL A 120 11.39 -24.53 -3.77
N LYS A 121 10.36 -24.40 -4.58
CA LYS A 121 10.24 -23.31 -5.57
C LYS A 121 9.98 -21.97 -4.86
N SER A 122 10.76 -20.96 -5.21
CA SER A 122 10.68 -19.60 -4.67
C SER A 122 10.23 -18.62 -5.77
N PRO A 123 9.31 -17.70 -5.50
CA PRO A 123 8.71 -17.40 -4.19
C PRO A 123 7.48 -18.23 -3.83
N GLU A 124 6.79 -18.86 -4.78
CA GLU A 124 5.42 -19.35 -4.65
C GLU A 124 5.25 -20.38 -3.52
N GLU A 125 6.03 -21.46 -3.55
CA GLU A 125 5.90 -22.52 -2.54
C GLU A 125 6.65 -22.20 -1.24
N SER A 126 7.79 -21.48 -1.34
CA SER A 126 8.65 -21.19 -0.21
C SER A 126 7.97 -20.27 0.81
N ILE A 127 7.24 -19.26 0.33
CA ILE A 127 6.48 -18.34 1.19
C ILE A 127 5.43 -19.12 2.00
N ILE A 128 4.65 -19.98 1.35
CA ILE A 128 3.59 -20.78 2.01
C ILE A 128 4.20 -21.70 3.08
N LYS A 129 5.29 -22.38 2.74
CA LYS A 129 5.96 -23.28 3.69
C LYS A 129 6.59 -22.57 4.88
N ALA A 130 7.19 -21.38 4.64
CA ALA A 130 7.76 -20.56 5.71
C ALA A 130 6.66 -20.05 6.66
N ILE A 131 5.56 -19.52 6.12
CA ILE A 131 4.40 -19.04 6.89
C ILE A 131 3.84 -20.19 7.75
N ASN A 132 3.53 -21.34 7.15
CA ASN A 132 2.99 -22.49 7.87
C ASN A 132 3.92 -22.98 9.01
N HIS A 133 5.24 -22.88 8.80
CA HIS A 133 6.22 -23.22 9.84
C HIS A 133 6.17 -22.24 11.01
N LEU A 134 6.11 -20.92 10.72
CA LEU A 134 6.04 -19.88 11.74
C LEU A 134 4.72 -19.93 12.53
N GLU A 135 3.60 -20.16 11.86
CA GLU A 135 2.30 -20.33 12.51
C GLU A 135 2.26 -21.57 13.41
N LYS A 136 2.80 -22.70 12.93
CA LYS A 136 2.89 -23.95 13.73
C LYS A 136 3.74 -23.75 14.99
N LYS A 137 4.81 -22.97 14.90
CA LYS A 137 5.66 -22.62 16.04
C LYS A 137 5.10 -21.46 16.89
N LYS A 138 3.99 -20.83 16.51
CA LYS A 138 3.42 -19.64 17.15
C LYS A 138 4.39 -18.45 17.20
N LEU A 139 5.24 -18.32 16.20
CA LEU A 139 6.23 -17.24 16.04
C LEU A 139 5.75 -16.13 15.10
N GLY A 140 4.64 -16.32 14.41
CA GLY A 140 4.07 -15.36 13.49
C GLY A 140 2.75 -15.83 12.91
N GLU A 141 2.09 -14.98 12.16
CA GLU A 141 0.82 -15.25 11.47
C GLU A 141 0.86 -14.74 10.02
N LYS A 142 0.11 -15.36 9.14
CA LYS A 142 -0.08 -14.90 7.78
C LYS A 142 -0.83 -13.57 7.78
N LYS A 143 -0.27 -12.55 7.13
CA LYS A 143 -0.92 -11.26 6.94
C LYS A 143 -0.87 -10.86 5.46
N ILE A 144 -1.98 -10.38 4.94
CA ILE A 144 -2.07 -9.82 3.59
C ILE A 144 -2.11 -8.29 3.74
N ASN A 145 -1.07 -7.62 3.23
CA ASN A 145 -1.03 -6.17 3.17
C ASN A 145 -1.34 -5.73 1.74
N PHE A 146 -2.39 -4.95 1.57
CA PHE A 146 -2.70 -4.34 0.29
C PHE A 146 -1.86 -3.09 0.10
N ARG A 147 -1.07 -3.04 -0.97
CA ARG A 147 -0.28 -1.86 -1.36
C ARG A 147 -1.09 -1.01 -2.32
N LEU A 148 -2.14 -0.40 -1.79
CA LEU A 148 -2.92 0.57 -2.54
C LEU A 148 -2.41 1.96 -2.17
N LYS A 149 -2.15 2.79 -3.18
CA LYS A 149 -1.91 4.22 -2.98
C LYS A 149 -3.25 4.91 -2.79
N ASP A 150 -3.30 5.86 -1.86
CA ASP A 150 -4.46 6.71 -1.69
C ASP A 150 -4.74 7.45 -3.00
N TRP A 151 -6.00 7.48 -3.37
CA TRP A 151 -6.48 8.15 -4.55
C TRP A 151 -7.41 9.29 -4.16
N GLY A 152 -7.02 10.53 -4.48
CA GLY A 152 -7.86 11.69 -4.32
C GLY A 152 -9.01 11.64 -5.32
N VAL A 153 -10.18 11.20 -4.86
CA VAL A 153 -11.35 10.95 -5.72
C VAL A 153 -12.16 12.19 -6.07
N SER A 154 -11.93 13.32 -5.39
CA SER A 154 -12.71 14.55 -5.58
C SER A 154 -12.16 15.44 -6.69
N ARG A 155 -13.05 16.08 -7.45
CA ARG A 155 -12.74 17.00 -8.55
C ARG A 155 -13.60 18.25 -8.48
N GLN A 156 -12.97 19.41 -8.65
CA GLN A 156 -13.60 20.74 -8.66
C GLN A 156 -14.08 21.07 -10.07
N ARG A 157 -15.17 20.43 -10.50
CA ARG A 157 -15.75 20.62 -11.84
C ARG A 157 -17.26 20.43 -11.82
N TYR A 158 -17.94 20.97 -12.84
CA TYR A 158 -19.39 20.89 -12.94
C TYR A 158 -19.89 19.46 -13.18
N TRP A 159 -19.30 18.78 -14.13
CA TRP A 159 -19.73 17.43 -14.53
C TRP A 159 -18.96 16.33 -13.83
N GLY A 160 -19.69 15.32 -13.46
CA GLY A 160 -19.24 14.18 -12.70
C GLY A 160 -20.35 13.74 -11.74
N CYS A 161 -20.18 12.60 -11.11
CA CYS A 161 -21.09 12.14 -10.09
C CYS A 161 -20.93 12.96 -8.81
N PRO A 162 -21.95 13.66 -8.30
CA PRO A 162 -21.88 14.38 -7.04
C PRO A 162 -21.56 13.43 -5.88
N ILE A 163 -20.70 13.87 -4.96
CA ILE A 163 -20.37 13.08 -3.77
C ILE A 163 -21.51 13.19 -2.75
N PRO A 164 -22.11 12.06 -2.28
CA PRO A 164 -23.31 12.07 -1.47
C PRO A 164 -23.04 12.35 0.02
N ILE A 165 -22.30 13.42 0.30
CA ILE A 165 -22.03 13.92 1.64
C ILE A 165 -22.44 15.39 1.78
N MET A 166 -22.61 15.80 3.03
CA MET A 166 -22.90 17.17 3.41
C MET A 166 -22.22 17.49 4.73
N TYR A 167 -22.12 18.76 5.06
CA TYR A 167 -21.48 19.26 6.28
C TYR A 167 -22.52 19.97 7.14
N ASP A 168 -22.54 19.68 8.42
CA ASP A 168 -23.36 20.41 9.38
C ASP A 168 -22.74 21.78 9.75
N GLU A 169 -23.43 22.54 10.62
CA GLU A 169 -22.98 23.86 11.07
C GLU A 169 -21.60 23.85 11.76
N ASN A 170 -21.14 22.68 12.22
CA ASN A 170 -19.82 22.48 12.83
C ASN A 170 -18.80 21.90 11.84
N ASN A 171 -19.08 21.89 10.55
CA ASN A 171 -18.29 21.27 9.49
C ASN A 171 -18.08 19.75 9.68
N LYS A 172 -18.95 19.08 10.44
CA LYS A 172 -18.89 17.64 10.59
C LYS A 172 -19.55 16.97 9.39
N VAL A 173 -18.86 15.99 8.81
CA VAL A 173 -19.34 15.21 7.67
C VAL A 173 -20.58 14.41 8.04
N GLN A 174 -21.62 14.51 7.21
CA GLN A 174 -22.87 13.79 7.32
C GLN A 174 -23.20 13.11 5.99
N LYS A 175 -23.86 11.96 6.03
CA LYS A 175 -24.38 11.30 4.81
C LYS A 175 -25.62 12.03 4.32
N VAL A 176 -25.76 12.17 3.01
CA VAL A 176 -27.05 12.59 2.42
C VAL A 176 -28.07 11.48 2.68
N PRO A 177 -29.26 11.81 3.20
CA PRO A 177 -30.35 10.84 3.40
C PRO A 177 -30.68 10.06 2.12
N LYS A 178 -30.99 8.78 2.27
CA LYS A 178 -31.25 7.89 1.12
C LYS A 178 -32.40 8.39 0.23
N GLU A 179 -33.39 9.03 0.85
CA GLU A 179 -34.58 9.59 0.19
C GLU A 179 -34.27 10.80 -0.69
N MET A 180 -33.10 11.39 -0.52
CA MET A 180 -32.61 12.52 -1.32
C MET A 180 -31.65 12.09 -2.44
N LEU A 181 -31.48 10.80 -2.65
CA LEU A 181 -30.68 10.24 -3.74
C LEU A 181 -31.57 9.92 -4.96
N PRO A 182 -31.07 10.05 -6.18
CA PRO A 182 -29.74 10.56 -6.55
C PRO A 182 -29.62 12.08 -6.34
N ILE A 183 -28.37 12.56 -6.11
CA ILE A 183 -28.10 13.99 -6.12
C ILE A 183 -27.95 14.43 -7.57
N GLU A 184 -28.89 15.24 -8.04
CA GLU A 184 -28.85 15.79 -9.38
C GLU A 184 -28.00 17.07 -9.44
N LEU A 185 -27.28 17.24 -10.55
CA LEU A 185 -26.54 18.47 -10.82
C LEU A 185 -27.49 19.63 -11.10
N PRO A 186 -27.22 20.83 -10.54
CA PRO A 186 -28.02 22.01 -10.82
C PRO A 186 -27.83 22.49 -12.26
N ARG A 187 -28.83 23.09 -12.85
CA ARG A 187 -28.67 23.76 -14.15
C ARG A 187 -27.86 25.05 -13.97
N ILE A 188 -26.76 25.18 -14.68
CA ILE A 188 -25.91 26.36 -14.70
C ILE A 188 -26.00 27.01 -16.09
N ASN A 189 -26.44 28.26 -16.13
CA ASN A 189 -26.60 28.98 -17.39
C ASN A 189 -25.26 29.46 -17.98
N LYS A 190 -24.25 29.67 -17.16
CA LYS A 190 -22.92 30.11 -17.56
C LYS A 190 -21.87 29.50 -16.68
N LEU A 191 -20.90 28.79 -17.29
CA LEU A 191 -19.71 28.32 -16.62
C LEU A 191 -18.68 29.42 -16.57
N GLU A 192 -18.18 29.72 -15.37
CA GLU A 192 -17.06 30.64 -15.23
C GLU A 192 -15.75 29.88 -15.36
N PRO A 193 -14.70 30.50 -15.93
CA PRO A 193 -13.44 29.78 -16.21
C PRO A 193 -12.60 29.47 -14.97
N THR A 194 -12.96 30.00 -13.80
CA THR A 194 -12.18 29.85 -12.57
C THR A 194 -13.02 29.39 -11.39
N GLY A 195 -12.41 28.59 -10.52
CA GLY A 195 -13.01 28.07 -9.30
C GLY A 195 -13.91 26.86 -9.53
N ASN A 196 -14.47 26.30 -8.43
CA ASN A 196 -15.40 25.20 -8.50
C ASN A 196 -16.79 25.69 -8.93
N PRO A 197 -17.35 25.27 -10.07
CA PRO A 197 -18.64 25.76 -10.56
C PRO A 197 -19.79 25.47 -9.61
N LEU A 198 -19.82 24.32 -8.95
CA LEU A 198 -20.89 23.93 -8.03
C LEU A 198 -20.86 24.72 -6.73
N ASP A 199 -19.69 25.16 -6.31
CA ASP A 199 -19.53 25.99 -5.12
C ASP A 199 -20.23 27.36 -5.22
N LYS A 200 -20.43 27.82 -6.45
CA LYS A 200 -21.09 29.11 -6.76
C LYS A 200 -22.61 29.03 -6.83
N VAL A 201 -23.21 27.82 -6.78
CA VAL A 201 -24.66 27.64 -6.87
C VAL A 201 -25.25 27.54 -5.46
N SER A 202 -25.52 28.69 -4.85
CA SER A 202 -25.97 28.79 -3.45
C SER A 202 -27.23 27.98 -3.14
N ASP A 203 -28.24 28.03 -4.03
CA ASP A 203 -29.51 27.32 -3.82
C ASP A 203 -29.39 25.79 -3.89
N TRP A 204 -28.35 25.30 -4.56
CA TRP A 204 -28.04 23.88 -4.60
C TRP A 204 -27.11 23.47 -3.46
N LYS A 205 -26.14 24.33 -3.12
CA LYS A 205 -25.12 24.10 -2.11
C LYS A 205 -25.69 24.05 -0.70
N TYR A 206 -26.55 25.03 -0.36
CA TYR A 206 -27.12 25.12 0.99
C TYR A 206 -28.51 24.49 1.05
N ILE A 207 -28.68 23.55 1.96
CA ILE A 207 -29.95 22.83 2.12
C ILE A 207 -30.41 22.85 3.60
N THR A 208 -31.71 22.73 3.78
CA THR A 208 -32.29 22.62 5.14
C THR A 208 -33.05 21.28 5.23
N ILE A 209 -32.69 20.47 6.21
CA ILE A 209 -33.33 19.16 6.48
C ILE A 209 -33.81 19.18 7.94
N ASN A 210 -35.11 18.99 8.13
CA ASN A 210 -35.73 18.99 9.48
C ASN A 210 -35.35 20.22 10.32
N GLY A 211 -35.32 21.40 9.70
CA GLY A 211 -35.01 22.68 10.35
C GLY A 211 -33.49 22.92 10.60
N LYS A 212 -32.60 21.97 10.27
CA LYS A 212 -31.16 22.12 10.40
C LYS A 212 -30.53 22.46 9.05
N LYS A 213 -29.56 23.37 9.06
CA LYS A 213 -28.84 23.79 7.88
C LYS A 213 -27.65 22.88 7.61
N TYR A 214 -27.43 22.58 6.32
CA TYR A 214 -26.29 21.80 5.84
C TYR A 214 -25.71 22.43 4.59
N THR A 215 -24.41 22.20 4.39
CA THR A 215 -23.71 22.55 3.15
C THR A 215 -23.40 21.26 2.40
N ARG A 216 -23.87 21.12 1.16
CA ARG A 216 -23.51 19.98 0.31
C ARG A 216 -22.04 20.02 -0.05
N GLU A 217 -21.45 18.83 -0.26
CA GLU A 217 -20.18 18.72 -0.98
C GLU A 217 -20.35 19.25 -2.40
N THR A 218 -19.42 20.10 -2.83
CA THR A 218 -19.45 20.72 -4.14
C THR A 218 -18.47 20.10 -5.14
N ASP A 219 -17.62 19.20 -4.66
CA ASP A 219 -16.79 18.39 -5.54
C ASP A 219 -17.58 17.24 -6.16
N THR A 220 -17.16 16.80 -7.33
CA THR A 220 -17.67 15.59 -7.99
C THR A 220 -16.63 14.48 -7.92
N LEU A 221 -17.08 13.23 -8.07
CA LEU A 221 -16.18 12.10 -8.16
C LEU A 221 -15.35 12.14 -9.44
N ASP A 222 -14.12 11.66 -9.38
CA ASP A 222 -13.30 11.38 -10.54
C ASP A 222 -14.02 10.41 -11.49
N THR A 223 -13.90 10.62 -12.79
CA THR A 223 -14.50 9.74 -13.80
C THR A 223 -14.02 8.29 -13.73
N PHE A 224 -12.84 8.04 -13.18
CA PHE A 224 -12.39 6.68 -12.91
C PHE A 224 -13.29 5.91 -11.92
N VAL A 225 -14.03 6.61 -11.05
CA VAL A 225 -15.02 5.96 -10.18
C VAL A 225 -16.09 5.29 -11.03
N ASP A 226 -16.63 5.99 -12.04
CA ASP A 226 -17.64 5.43 -12.95
C ASP A 226 -17.07 4.30 -13.80
N SER A 227 -15.87 4.48 -14.35
CA SER A 227 -15.22 3.46 -15.18
C SER A 227 -14.70 2.25 -14.38
N SER A 228 -14.59 2.36 -13.07
CA SER A 228 -14.14 1.24 -12.22
C SER A 228 -15.22 0.15 -12.01
N TRP A 229 -16.48 0.44 -12.28
CA TRP A 229 -17.58 -0.50 -12.01
C TRP A 229 -18.61 -0.63 -13.14
N TYR A 230 -18.57 0.18 -14.21
CA TYR A 230 -19.60 0.19 -15.27
C TYR A 230 -19.84 -1.19 -15.91
N TYR A 231 -18.80 -2.01 -16.00
CA TYR A 231 -18.88 -3.36 -16.53
C TYR A 231 -19.78 -4.27 -15.66
N LEU A 232 -19.80 -4.05 -14.34
CA LEU A 232 -20.72 -4.77 -13.45
C LEU A 232 -22.18 -4.38 -13.74
N ARG A 233 -22.40 -3.12 -14.16
CA ARG A 233 -23.73 -2.66 -14.58
C ARG A 233 -24.27 -3.41 -15.78
N PHE A 234 -23.42 -3.85 -16.69
CA PHE A 234 -23.85 -4.67 -17.84
C PHE A 234 -24.40 -6.03 -17.41
N CYS A 235 -23.99 -6.56 -16.27
CA CYS A 235 -24.57 -7.80 -15.74
C CYS A 235 -26.04 -7.61 -15.31
N SER A 236 -26.43 -6.41 -14.85
CA SER A 236 -27.78 -6.11 -14.35
C SER A 236 -28.38 -4.84 -15.00
N PRO A 237 -28.50 -4.76 -16.34
CA PRO A 237 -28.86 -3.52 -17.03
C PRO A 237 -30.24 -2.98 -16.70
N LYS A 238 -31.16 -3.85 -16.27
CA LYS A 238 -32.55 -3.51 -15.95
C LYS A 238 -32.80 -3.22 -14.47
N ASN A 239 -31.79 -3.35 -13.61
CA ASN A 239 -31.96 -3.05 -12.21
C ASN A 239 -32.19 -1.54 -12.00
N LYS A 240 -33.24 -1.17 -11.29
CA LYS A 240 -33.62 0.24 -11.06
C LYS A 240 -33.24 0.75 -9.66
N GLU A 241 -32.89 -0.14 -8.73
CA GLU A 241 -32.58 0.21 -7.35
C GLU A 241 -31.08 0.35 -7.10
N TYR A 242 -30.31 -0.56 -7.69
CA TYR A 242 -28.85 -0.63 -7.48
C TYR A 242 -28.11 -0.70 -8.82
N GLY A 243 -26.83 -0.44 -8.80
CA GLY A 243 -25.95 -0.54 -9.97
C GLY A 243 -25.94 -1.95 -10.57
N PHE A 244 -25.99 -2.97 -9.70
CA PHE A 244 -26.02 -4.39 -10.07
C PHE A 244 -26.56 -5.23 -8.90
N ASN A 245 -26.84 -6.50 -9.13
CA ASN A 245 -27.09 -7.49 -8.09
C ASN A 245 -26.02 -8.60 -8.12
N TYR A 246 -25.80 -9.26 -6.99
CA TYR A 246 -24.77 -10.29 -6.87
C TYR A 246 -25.09 -11.58 -7.65
N GLU A 247 -26.34 -11.93 -7.83
CA GLU A 247 -26.73 -13.13 -8.57
C GLU A 247 -26.34 -13.01 -10.04
N ASP A 248 -26.62 -11.86 -10.64
CA ASP A 248 -26.22 -11.58 -12.03
C ASP A 248 -24.71 -11.55 -12.18
N ILE A 249 -24.00 -10.93 -11.23
CA ILE A 249 -22.52 -10.90 -11.26
C ILE A 249 -21.95 -12.30 -11.16
N ASN A 250 -22.39 -13.10 -10.21
CA ASN A 250 -21.91 -14.47 -10.02
C ASN A 250 -22.15 -15.37 -11.24
N TYR A 251 -23.18 -15.05 -12.04
CA TYR A 251 -23.45 -15.77 -13.26
C TYR A 251 -22.59 -15.31 -14.45
N TRP A 252 -22.35 -14.00 -14.60
CA TRP A 252 -21.67 -13.43 -15.76
C TRP A 252 -20.16 -13.20 -15.58
N MET A 253 -19.66 -13.25 -14.36
CA MET A 253 -18.28 -12.96 -14.06
C MET A 253 -17.56 -14.15 -13.39
N PRO A 254 -16.26 -14.36 -13.60
CA PRO A 254 -15.40 -13.56 -14.50
C PRO A 254 -15.74 -13.77 -15.97
N VAL A 255 -15.37 -12.79 -16.80
CA VAL A 255 -15.48 -12.93 -18.26
C VAL A 255 -14.41 -13.90 -18.74
N ASP A 256 -14.77 -14.81 -19.66
CA ASP A 256 -13.88 -15.81 -20.27
C ASP A 256 -12.82 -15.16 -21.19
#